data_68557b0924abf241a7b3f9f5222440d8
#
_entry.id   68557b0924abf241a7b3f9f5222440d8
#
_cell.length_a   1.000
_cell.length_b   1.000
_cell.length_c   1.000
_cell.angle_alpha   90.00
_cell.angle_beta   90.00
_cell.angle_gamma   90.00
#
_symmetry.space_group_name_H-M   'P 1'
#
loop_
_entity.id
_entity.type
_entity.pdbx_description
1 polymer ?
#
loop_
_entity_poly.entity_id
_entity_poly.type
_entity_poly.pdbx_seq_one_letter_code
_entity_poly.pdbx_strand_id
1 'polypeptide(L)'
;MSLDAATLALVAGELKTTLLDAKIDKIFEPTRDEVLMTLRTRTETHRLLLSARSGSARVCLTKESFENPLTPPGFCMLLRKHLTGGRLIDLRREPGDRIIYFDFRCTNEMGDLVVNTVAAELMGRYSNLVLVQDGRIIDALKRVDFEDSEVRQLLPGLPYTLPPKPARPDFLVTSAAAMVAAACEKDLPVAQALGKTVAGVGPVVVREAVCRALGETPALACDLTVDEKAKLAAAIDELKAEHANGGTPTAVRLPQPDGVAKPVEFSFFVPQQYGSAALLTQYPSYSELLEDYYATKDRAERLRQKSRELYKAVHNMHDRAVRKQAARREELAQSSKADTLRLYGELLQANLWAVHKGDRQVTVQNYYTGEDVTIKLDPRFGPNENAQKYFRDYKKKQTAHAMLQKLLVEGEAEIEYLATVMYEVESAPGEAALNEIRAELKSQGYLKYYKQRDRKQKPADFLRYMSGDGFEILVGRNNLQNDKLTLHTARGKDLWFHVQKAPGSHCVVMSRGEDIPDTTKQEAAELAVLHSSQNGGAKVAVDTTEVKNIWKANGAKPGMVLYEVYTTVYVTPREGLEEKLKKK
;
A
#
# COMPACT_ATOMS: atom_id res chain seq x y z
N MET A 1 -17.26 7.26 9.70
CA MET A 1 -18.68 6.98 9.43
C MET A 1 -18.84 6.51 7.99
N SER A 2 -19.83 5.70 7.69
CA SER A 2 -20.17 5.32 6.31
C SER A 2 -21.33 6.19 5.82
N LEU A 3 -21.35 6.50 4.53
CA LEU A 3 -22.47 7.17 3.87
C LEU A 3 -23.78 6.42 4.19
N ASP A 4 -24.78 7.10 4.74
CA ASP A 4 -26.09 6.51 5.04
C ASP A 4 -27.04 6.59 3.84
N ALA A 5 -28.19 5.90 3.92
CA ALA A 5 -29.12 5.82 2.78
C ALA A 5 -29.85 7.15 2.53
N ALA A 6 -30.09 7.95 3.57
CA ALA A 6 -30.72 9.28 3.41
C ALA A 6 -29.76 10.22 2.66
N THR A 7 -28.51 10.32 3.10
CA THR A 7 -27.51 11.14 2.37
C THR A 7 -27.26 10.59 0.96
N LEU A 8 -27.21 9.25 0.79
CA LEU A 8 -27.07 8.64 -0.54
C LEU A 8 -28.23 8.99 -1.48
N ALA A 9 -29.46 9.17 -0.94
CA ALA A 9 -30.59 9.60 -1.75
C ALA A 9 -30.36 11.01 -2.36
N LEU A 10 -29.79 11.92 -1.60
CA LEU A 10 -29.45 13.27 -2.05
C LEU A 10 -28.29 13.26 -3.06
N VAL A 11 -27.25 12.47 -2.79
CA VAL A 11 -26.17 12.22 -3.75
C VAL A 11 -26.71 11.66 -5.07
N ALA A 12 -27.61 10.68 -5.00
CA ALA A 12 -28.25 10.09 -6.19
C ALA A 12 -29.04 11.12 -6.99
N GLY A 13 -29.78 12.01 -6.32
CA GLY A 13 -30.49 13.13 -6.95
C GLY A 13 -29.54 14.09 -7.69
N GLU A 14 -28.44 14.49 -7.04
CA GLU A 14 -27.39 15.33 -7.64
C GLU A 14 -26.77 14.66 -8.87
N LEU A 15 -26.36 13.39 -8.72
CA LEU A 15 -25.73 12.64 -9.82
C LEU A 15 -26.70 12.42 -10.98
N LYS A 16 -27.98 12.13 -10.71
CA LYS A 16 -29.00 11.96 -11.75
C LYS A 16 -29.19 13.24 -12.54
N THR A 17 -29.31 14.38 -11.88
CA THR A 17 -29.46 15.69 -12.53
C THR A 17 -28.26 16.01 -13.40
N THR A 18 -27.04 15.69 -12.95
CA THR A 18 -25.81 16.05 -13.65
C THR A 18 -25.46 15.08 -14.78
N LEU A 19 -25.70 13.78 -14.59
CA LEU A 19 -25.15 12.72 -15.45
C LEU A 19 -26.18 12.05 -16.38
N LEU A 20 -27.47 12.34 -16.24
CA LEU A 20 -28.49 11.74 -17.13
C LEU A 20 -28.14 12.02 -18.60
N ASP A 21 -28.25 11.00 -19.46
CA ASP A 21 -27.86 10.97 -20.88
C ASP A 21 -26.35 11.16 -21.16
N ALA A 22 -25.51 11.20 -20.12
CA ALA A 22 -24.05 11.26 -20.31
C ALA A 22 -23.52 9.97 -20.93
N LYS A 23 -22.57 10.11 -21.86
CA LYS A 23 -21.89 8.99 -22.53
C LYS A 23 -20.61 8.60 -21.78
N ILE A 24 -20.40 7.31 -21.54
CA ILE A 24 -19.13 6.80 -20.99
C ILE A 24 -18.05 6.92 -22.05
N ASP A 25 -17.00 7.68 -21.74
CA ASP A 25 -15.81 7.87 -22.59
C ASP A 25 -14.68 6.94 -22.17
N LYS A 26 -14.36 6.88 -20.87
CA LYS A 26 -13.26 6.08 -20.33
C LYS A 26 -13.62 5.46 -18.98
N ILE A 27 -13.07 4.27 -18.72
CA ILE A 27 -13.20 3.58 -17.44
C ILE A 27 -11.80 3.18 -16.96
N PHE A 28 -11.52 3.45 -15.69
CA PHE A 28 -10.28 3.10 -14.99
C PHE A 28 -10.60 2.43 -13.66
N GLU A 29 -9.66 1.64 -13.17
CA GLU A 29 -9.67 1.02 -11.84
C GLU A 29 -8.34 1.38 -11.16
N PRO A 30 -8.27 2.58 -10.53
CA PRO A 30 -7.04 3.08 -9.93
C PRO A 30 -6.51 2.20 -8.79
N THR A 31 -7.42 1.57 -8.05
CA THR A 31 -7.13 0.64 -6.97
C THR A 31 -8.10 -0.55 -7.02
N ARG A 32 -7.83 -1.62 -6.26
CA ARG A 32 -8.68 -2.82 -6.20
C ARG A 32 -10.11 -2.57 -5.70
N ASP A 33 -10.35 -1.41 -5.11
CA ASP A 33 -11.62 -1.07 -4.48
C ASP A 33 -12.30 0.14 -5.13
N GLU A 34 -11.74 0.70 -6.22
CA GLU A 34 -12.22 1.94 -6.81
C GLU A 34 -12.32 1.84 -8.32
N VAL A 35 -13.44 2.29 -8.87
CA VAL A 35 -13.66 2.46 -10.31
C VAL A 35 -13.91 3.94 -10.59
N LEU A 36 -13.23 4.48 -11.60
CA LEU A 36 -13.38 5.84 -12.08
C LEU A 36 -13.91 5.83 -13.51
N MET A 37 -15.08 6.42 -13.72
CA MET A 37 -15.71 6.55 -15.04
C MET A 37 -15.66 7.99 -15.49
N THR A 38 -15.20 8.23 -16.71
CA THR A 38 -15.30 9.52 -17.38
C THR A 38 -16.57 9.53 -18.20
N LEU A 39 -17.51 10.41 -17.84
CA LEU A 39 -18.80 10.57 -18.50
C LEU A 39 -18.86 11.95 -19.16
N ARG A 40 -19.27 11.99 -20.40
CA ARG A 40 -19.39 13.22 -21.19
C ARG A 40 -20.85 13.54 -21.44
N THR A 41 -21.28 14.67 -20.92
CA THR A 41 -22.56 15.33 -21.29
C THR A 41 -22.41 16.12 -22.59
N ARG A 42 -23.40 16.88 -22.96
CA ARG A 42 -23.31 17.77 -24.14
C ARG A 42 -22.36 18.94 -23.92
N THR A 43 -22.22 19.39 -22.70
CA THR A 43 -21.48 20.61 -22.33
C THR A 43 -20.17 20.31 -21.62
N GLU A 44 -20.12 19.30 -20.78
CA GLU A 44 -19.02 19.06 -19.85
C GLU A 44 -18.60 17.59 -19.77
N THR A 45 -17.43 17.38 -19.20
CA THR A 45 -16.91 16.03 -18.89
C THR A 45 -16.77 15.89 -17.39
N HIS A 46 -17.47 14.91 -16.84
CA HIS A 46 -17.46 14.59 -15.42
C HIS A 46 -16.70 13.31 -15.14
N ARG A 47 -16.10 13.22 -13.97
CA ARG A 47 -15.47 11.98 -13.48
C ARG A 47 -16.27 11.46 -12.30
N LEU A 48 -16.89 10.31 -12.47
CA LEU A 48 -17.65 9.60 -11.45
C LEU A 48 -16.73 8.59 -10.75
N LEU A 49 -16.54 8.76 -9.46
CA LEU A 49 -15.84 7.81 -8.60
C LEU A 49 -16.85 6.86 -7.95
N LEU A 50 -16.64 5.57 -8.12
CA LEU A 50 -17.34 4.49 -7.41
C LEU A 50 -16.31 3.82 -6.50
N SER A 51 -16.42 4.02 -5.19
CA SER A 51 -15.51 3.44 -4.18
C SER A 51 -16.23 2.40 -3.35
N ALA A 52 -15.77 1.15 -3.43
CA ALA A 52 -16.16 0.03 -2.57
C ALA A 52 -15.18 -0.21 -1.41
N ARG A 53 -14.42 0.82 -1.04
CA ARG A 53 -13.41 0.76 0.03
C ARG A 53 -14.07 0.72 1.39
N SER A 54 -13.72 -0.24 2.24
CA SER A 54 -14.38 -0.53 3.52
C SER A 54 -14.60 0.69 4.43
N GLY A 55 -13.65 1.61 4.44
CA GLY A 55 -13.72 2.78 5.34
C GLY A 55 -14.19 4.07 4.67
N SER A 56 -14.36 4.09 3.34
CA SER A 56 -14.69 5.27 2.53
C SER A 56 -15.54 4.91 1.31
N ALA A 57 -16.44 3.93 1.48
CA ALA A 57 -17.38 3.53 0.43
C ALA A 57 -18.31 4.69 0.08
N ARG A 58 -18.32 5.08 -1.20
CA ARG A 58 -19.11 6.21 -1.70
C ARG A 58 -19.24 6.21 -3.22
N VAL A 59 -20.16 7.00 -3.68
CA VAL A 59 -20.25 7.44 -5.09
C VAL A 59 -20.28 8.96 -5.10
N CYS A 60 -19.46 9.60 -5.94
CA CYS A 60 -19.44 11.06 -6.08
C CYS A 60 -18.74 11.48 -7.37
N LEU A 61 -18.98 12.69 -7.83
CA LEU A 61 -18.11 13.33 -8.82
C LEU A 61 -16.79 13.69 -8.16
N THR A 62 -15.69 13.68 -8.93
CA THR A 62 -14.36 13.97 -8.41
C THR A 62 -13.54 14.83 -9.37
N LYS A 63 -12.78 15.76 -8.81
CA LYS A 63 -11.77 16.57 -9.51
C LYS A 63 -10.36 16.02 -9.27
N GLU A 64 -10.20 15.06 -8.32
CA GLU A 64 -8.90 14.47 -7.98
C GLU A 64 -8.26 13.73 -9.17
N SER A 65 -6.95 13.79 -9.25
CA SER A 65 -6.16 13.01 -10.21
C SER A 65 -5.78 11.65 -9.61
N PHE A 66 -6.04 10.59 -10.35
CA PHE A 66 -5.73 9.21 -9.94
C PHE A 66 -4.61 8.65 -10.81
N GLU A 67 -3.66 7.97 -10.19
CA GLU A 67 -2.71 7.14 -10.91
C GLU A 67 -3.35 5.78 -11.22
N ASN A 68 -3.32 5.41 -12.49
CA ASN A 68 -3.88 4.14 -12.93
C ASN A 68 -2.78 3.07 -13.02
N PRO A 69 -3.09 1.80 -12.71
CA PRO A 69 -2.16 0.70 -12.88
C PRO A 69 -1.79 0.55 -14.36
N LEU A 70 -0.55 0.12 -14.61
CA LEU A 70 -0.01 -0.08 -15.97
C LEU A 70 -0.80 -1.11 -16.76
N THR A 71 -1.21 -2.18 -16.10
CA THR A 71 -2.09 -3.20 -16.67
C THR A 71 -3.45 -3.08 -16.02
N PRO A 72 -4.51 -2.77 -16.79
CA PRO A 72 -5.85 -2.69 -16.23
C PRO A 72 -6.28 -4.01 -15.61
N PRO A 73 -6.88 -4.00 -14.40
CA PRO A 73 -7.41 -5.22 -13.79
C PRO A 73 -8.54 -5.84 -14.62
N GLY A 74 -8.82 -7.12 -14.37
CA GLY A 74 -9.82 -7.90 -15.11
C GLY A 74 -11.21 -7.27 -15.08
N PHE A 75 -11.68 -6.79 -13.91
CA PHE A 75 -12.97 -6.14 -13.78
C PHE A 75 -13.05 -4.84 -14.59
N CYS A 76 -11.98 -4.02 -14.59
CA CYS A 76 -11.90 -2.84 -15.44
C CYS A 76 -12.03 -3.17 -16.93
N MET A 77 -11.35 -4.22 -17.40
CA MET A 77 -11.44 -4.65 -18.80
C MET A 77 -12.84 -5.11 -19.16
N LEU A 78 -13.51 -5.79 -18.24
CA LEU A 78 -14.87 -6.24 -18.42
C LEU A 78 -15.86 -5.07 -18.43
N LEU A 79 -15.73 -4.10 -17.51
CA LEU A 79 -16.53 -2.86 -17.55
C LEU A 79 -16.33 -2.11 -18.88
N ARG A 80 -15.09 -2.02 -19.39
CA ARG A 80 -14.80 -1.40 -20.69
C ARG A 80 -15.51 -2.11 -21.83
N LYS A 81 -15.47 -3.44 -21.83
CA LYS A 81 -16.13 -4.25 -22.86
C LYS A 81 -17.64 -3.98 -22.92
N HIS A 82 -18.29 -3.92 -21.76
CA HIS A 82 -19.76 -3.86 -21.68
C HIS A 82 -20.34 -2.44 -21.62
N LEU A 83 -19.56 -1.44 -21.19
CA LEU A 83 -20.10 -0.12 -20.89
C LEU A 83 -19.52 1.02 -21.75
N THR A 84 -18.33 0.86 -22.35
CA THR A 84 -17.71 1.96 -23.11
C THR A 84 -18.60 2.39 -24.27
N GLY A 85 -18.86 3.69 -24.38
CA GLY A 85 -19.76 4.25 -25.39
C GLY A 85 -21.23 4.23 -25.00
N GLY A 86 -21.59 3.52 -23.93
CA GLY A 86 -22.96 3.50 -23.38
C GLY A 86 -23.40 4.83 -22.80
N ARG A 87 -24.73 5.05 -22.72
CA ARG A 87 -25.34 6.24 -22.14
C ARG A 87 -26.07 5.90 -20.86
N LEU A 88 -25.93 6.75 -19.84
CA LEU A 88 -26.69 6.64 -18.60
C LEU A 88 -28.14 7.00 -18.86
N ILE A 89 -29.03 6.01 -18.75
CA ILE A 89 -30.48 6.19 -18.99
C ILE A 89 -31.28 6.36 -17.71
N ASP A 90 -30.78 5.78 -16.62
CA ASP A 90 -31.40 5.95 -15.30
C ASP A 90 -30.38 5.78 -14.18
N LEU A 91 -30.71 6.38 -13.03
CA LEU A 91 -29.99 6.24 -11.79
C LEU A 91 -31.05 6.00 -10.70
N ARG A 92 -31.04 4.79 -10.15
CA ARG A 92 -31.99 4.29 -9.16
C ARG A 92 -31.30 3.99 -7.86
N ARG A 93 -32.04 3.96 -6.76
CA ARG A 93 -31.55 3.54 -5.45
C ARG A 93 -32.46 2.49 -4.83
N GLU A 94 -31.93 1.68 -3.94
CA GLU A 94 -32.75 0.81 -3.11
C GLU A 94 -33.28 1.59 -1.90
N PRO A 95 -34.60 1.66 -1.68
CA PRO A 95 -35.19 2.37 -0.54
C PRO A 95 -34.68 1.83 0.80
N GLY A 96 -34.28 2.76 1.70
CA GLY A 96 -33.78 2.45 3.03
C GLY A 96 -32.44 1.71 3.08
N ASP A 97 -31.78 1.52 1.91
CA ASP A 97 -30.51 0.83 1.82
C ASP A 97 -29.44 1.68 1.10
N ARG A 98 -28.21 1.26 1.21
CA ARG A 98 -27.03 1.95 0.63
C ARG A 98 -26.61 1.32 -0.69
N ILE A 99 -27.60 1.09 -1.56
CA ILE A 99 -27.39 0.55 -2.90
C ILE A 99 -27.90 1.56 -3.92
N ILE A 100 -27.07 1.85 -4.92
CA ILE A 100 -27.38 2.72 -6.04
C ILE A 100 -27.08 1.97 -7.35
N TYR A 101 -27.96 2.11 -8.32
CA TYR A 101 -27.88 1.48 -9.63
C TYR A 101 -27.71 2.52 -10.72
N PHE A 102 -26.73 2.30 -11.57
CA PHE A 102 -26.49 3.08 -12.77
C PHE A 102 -26.86 2.23 -13.98
N ASP A 103 -27.95 2.57 -14.65
CA ASP A 103 -28.44 1.85 -15.83
C ASP A 103 -27.90 2.49 -17.09
N PHE A 104 -27.11 1.74 -17.85
CA PHE A 104 -26.50 2.21 -19.09
C PHE A 104 -27.08 1.47 -20.28
N ARG A 105 -27.57 2.22 -21.27
CA ARG A 105 -27.92 1.68 -22.58
C ARG A 105 -26.67 1.55 -23.43
N CYS A 106 -26.32 0.32 -23.76
CA CYS A 106 -25.12 -0.05 -24.49
C CYS A 106 -25.47 -0.82 -25.77
N THR A 107 -24.51 -0.96 -26.66
CA THR A 107 -24.61 -1.84 -27.83
C THR A 107 -23.72 -3.05 -27.58
N ASN A 108 -24.26 -4.26 -27.70
CA ASN A 108 -23.49 -5.50 -27.56
C ASN A 108 -22.66 -5.80 -28.81
N GLU A 109 -21.88 -6.89 -28.79
CA GLU A 109 -21.03 -7.30 -29.92
C GLU A 109 -21.82 -7.68 -31.18
N MET A 110 -23.10 -8.02 -31.05
CA MET A 110 -24.00 -8.33 -32.16
C MET A 110 -24.71 -7.11 -32.73
N GLY A 111 -24.55 -5.93 -32.11
CA GLY A 111 -25.19 -4.70 -32.53
C GLY A 111 -26.53 -4.43 -31.83
N ASP A 112 -27.00 -5.29 -30.93
CA ASP A 112 -28.25 -5.11 -30.22
C ASP A 112 -28.11 -4.11 -29.08
N LEU A 113 -29.21 -3.36 -28.83
CA LEU A 113 -29.29 -2.46 -27.68
C LEU A 113 -29.61 -3.29 -26.41
N VAL A 114 -28.74 -3.19 -25.43
CA VAL A 114 -28.87 -3.85 -24.11
C VAL A 114 -28.76 -2.83 -22.99
N VAL A 115 -29.33 -3.16 -21.83
CA VAL A 115 -29.18 -2.36 -20.61
C VAL A 115 -28.25 -3.09 -19.67
N ASN A 116 -27.11 -2.46 -19.38
CA ASN A 116 -26.15 -2.93 -18.38
C ASN A 116 -26.26 -2.06 -17.14
N THR A 117 -26.41 -2.68 -15.98
CA THR A 117 -26.56 -2.02 -14.68
C THR A 117 -25.28 -2.18 -13.87
N VAL A 118 -24.74 -1.08 -13.38
CA VAL A 118 -23.71 -1.11 -12.32
C VAL A 118 -24.38 -0.88 -10.99
N ALA A 119 -24.45 -1.92 -10.15
CA ALA A 119 -24.93 -1.84 -8.78
C ALA A 119 -23.75 -1.51 -7.86
N ALA A 120 -23.80 -0.36 -7.20
CA ALA A 120 -22.83 0.03 -6.17
C ALA A 120 -23.44 -0.19 -4.78
N GLU A 121 -22.92 -1.17 -4.07
CA GLU A 121 -23.31 -1.56 -2.71
C GLU A 121 -22.34 -0.92 -1.73
N LEU A 122 -22.79 0.01 -0.88
CA LEU A 122 -21.94 0.83 0.00
C LEU A 122 -22.08 0.42 1.46
N MET A 123 -21.68 -0.82 1.78
CA MET A 123 -21.96 -1.50 3.07
C MET A 123 -20.69 -1.75 3.92
N GLY A 124 -19.81 -0.77 4.04
CA GLY A 124 -18.57 -0.87 4.82
C GLY A 124 -17.68 -2.00 4.27
N ARG A 125 -17.35 -3.00 5.06
CA ARG A 125 -16.50 -4.12 4.62
C ARG A 125 -17.09 -4.98 3.51
N TYR A 126 -18.41 -4.98 3.39
CA TYR A 126 -19.13 -5.71 2.35
C TYR A 126 -19.45 -4.88 1.10
N SER A 127 -18.88 -3.67 1.03
CA SER A 127 -19.06 -2.82 -0.16
C SER A 127 -18.52 -3.49 -1.42
N ASN A 128 -19.29 -3.37 -2.50
CA ASN A 128 -18.98 -4.01 -3.78
C ASN A 128 -19.52 -3.20 -4.97
N LEU A 129 -18.98 -3.48 -6.16
CA LEU A 129 -19.51 -3.01 -7.43
C LEU A 129 -19.83 -4.25 -8.27
N VAL A 130 -21.07 -4.36 -8.71
CA VAL A 130 -21.55 -5.53 -9.46
C VAL A 130 -22.05 -5.08 -10.82
N LEU A 131 -21.54 -5.69 -11.89
CA LEU A 131 -22.08 -5.50 -13.23
C LEU A 131 -23.17 -6.55 -13.49
N VAL A 132 -24.38 -6.06 -13.82
CA VAL A 132 -25.57 -6.88 -14.01
C VAL A 132 -26.16 -6.63 -15.38
N GLN A 133 -26.61 -7.67 -16.06
CA GLN A 133 -27.40 -7.60 -17.29
C GLN A 133 -28.57 -8.59 -17.19
N ASP A 134 -29.76 -8.15 -17.51
CA ASP A 134 -30.98 -8.99 -17.47
C ASP A 134 -31.17 -9.74 -16.13
N GLY A 135 -30.87 -9.07 -15.01
CA GLY A 135 -30.97 -9.62 -13.66
C GLY A 135 -29.87 -10.64 -13.30
N ARG A 136 -28.89 -10.90 -14.17
CA ARG A 136 -27.76 -11.81 -13.92
C ARG A 136 -26.46 -11.05 -13.75
N ILE A 137 -25.63 -11.54 -12.85
CA ILE A 137 -24.29 -11.00 -12.60
C ILE A 137 -23.39 -11.34 -13.78
N ILE A 138 -22.84 -10.31 -14.43
CA ILE A 138 -21.73 -10.49 -15.41
C ILE A 138 -20.42 -10.67 -14.65
N ASP A 139 -20.13 -9.80 -13.68
CA ASP A 139 -19.02 -9.94 -12.74
C ASP A 139 -19.17 -8.95 -11.57
N ALA A 140 -18.31 -9.12 -10.55
CA ALA A 140 -18.23 -8.23 -9.40
C ALA A 140 -16.79 -7.82 -9.14
N LEU A 141 -16.59 -6.61 -8.63
CA LEU A 141 -15.29 -6.09 -8.23
C LEU A 141 -14.64 -7.00 -7.18
N LYS A 142 -15.45 -7.45 -6.23
CA LYS A 142 -15.09 -8.47 -5.23
C LYS A 142 -16.03 -9.66 -5.42
N ARG A 143 -15.53 -10.73 -5.96
CA ARG A 143 -16.28 -11.98 -6.06
C ARG A 143 -16.46 -12.55 -4.66
N VAL A 144 -17.65 -13.03 -4.39
CA VAL A 144 -18.03 -13.67 -3.12
C VAL A 144 -18.50 -15.07 -3.47
N ASP A 145 -17.75 -16.07 -3.07
CA ASP A 145 -18.07 -17.47 -3.29
C ASP A 145 -18.74 -18.11 -2.05
N PHE A 146 -18.94 -19.44 -2.08
CA PHE A 146 -19.55 -20.18 -1.00
C PHE A 146 -18.67 -20.27 0.26
N GLU A 147 -17.35 -20.15 0.11
CA GLU A 147 -16.41 -20.11 1.25
C GLU A 147 -16.48 -18.76 1.96
N ASP A 148 -16.66 -17.67 1.20
CA ASP A 148 -16.78 -16.31 1.74
C ASP A 148 -18.15 -16.03 2.38
N SER A 149 -19.25 -16.61 1.84
CA SER A 149 -20.61 -16.38 2.34
C SER A 149 -21.55 -17.50 1.93
N GLU A 150 -22.20 -18.13 2.90
CA GLU A 150 -23.28 -19.11 2.67
C GLU A 150 -24.61 -18.43 2.28
N VAL A 151 -24.80 -17.17 2.66
CA VAL A 151 -26.06 -16.44 2.50
C VAL A 151 -26.25 -15.86 1.11
N ARG A 152 -25.18 -15.31 0.52
CA ARG A 152 -25.24 -14.61 -0.77
C ARG A 152 -23.90 -14.70 -1.49
N GLN A 153 -23.93 -15.22 -2.69
CA GLN A 153 -22.77 -15.30 -3.58
C GLN A 153 -22.87 -14.23 -4.67
N LEU A 154 -21.71 -13.71 -5.08
CA LEU A 154 -21.57 -12.74 -6.17
C LEU A 154 -20.58 -13.29 -7.20
N LEU A 155 -21.07 -14.22 -8.02
CA LEU A 155 -20.28 -14.89 -9.05
C LEU A 155 -20.94 -14.72 -10.43
N PRO A 156 -20.12 -14.71 -11.51
CA PRO A 156 -20.64 -14.61 -12.88
C PRO A 156 -21.72 -15.67 -13.19
N GLY A 157 -22.78 -15.23 -13.85
CA GLY A 157 -23.90 -16.07 -14.27
C GLY A 157 -24.98 -16.30 -13.22
N LEU A 158 -24.74 -16.01 -11.94
CA LEU A 158 -25.77 -16.10 -10.90
C LEU A 158 -26.78 -14.94 -11.00
N PRO A 159 -28.03 -15.14 -10.56
CA PRO A 159 -28.99 -14.04 -10.44
C PRO A 159 -28.49 -13.01 -9.40
N TYR A 160 -28.66 -11.74 -9.71
CA TYR A 160 -28.38 -10.68 -8.75
C TYR A 160 -29.52 -10.60 -7.72
N THR A 161 -29.19 -10.83 -6.47
CA THR A 161 -30.11 -10.74 -5.33
C THR A 161 -29.65 -9.64 -4.38
N LEU A 162 -30.62 -9.02 -3.68
CA LEU A 162 -30.29 -8.00 -2.68
C LEU A 162 -29.60 -8.63 -1.45
N PRO A 163 -28.70 -7.90 -0.79
CA PRO A 163 -28.19 -8.33 0.49
C PRO A 163 -29.30 -8.38 1.55
N PRO A 164 -29.20 -9.30 2.54
CA PRO A 164 -30.18 -9.37 3.61
C PRO A 164 -30.14 -8.09 4.44
N LYS A 165 -31.31 -7.51 4.68
CA LYS A 165 -31.45 -6.33 5.55
C LYS A 165 -32.38 -6.62 6.72
N PRO A 166 -32.10 -6.06 7.92
CA PRO A 166 -33.02 -6.17 9.04
C PRO A 166 -34.33 -5.45 8.72
N ALA A 167 -35.46 -6.05 9.12
CA ALA A 167 -36.78 -5.42 9.02
C ALA A 167 -36.89 -4.29 10.05
N ARG A 168 -36.57 -3.07 9.62
CA ARG A 168 -36.64 -1.84 10.42
C ARG A 168 -37.34 -0.73 9.63
N PRO A 169 -38.15 0.14 10.32
CA PRO A 169 -38.76 1.29 9.69
C PRO A 169 -37.74 2.17 8.94
N ASP A 170 -38.03 2.51 7.69
CA ASP A 170 -37.21 3.43 6.92
C ASP A 170 -37.47 4.88 7.39
N PHE A 171 -36.41 5.61 7.66
CA PHE A 171 -36.48 7.01 8.11
C PHE A 171 -37.26 7.91 7.15
N LEU A 172 -37.08 7.76 5.86
CA LEU A 172 -37.71 8.65 4.85
C LEU A 172 -39.19 8.34 4.63
N VAL A 173 -39.62 7.08 4.85
CA VAL A 173 -40.97 6.62 4.53
C VAL A 173 -41.88 6.55 5.75
N THR A 174 -41.36 6.09 6.90
CA THR A 174 -42.14 5.89 8.12
C THR A 174 -42.46 7.22 8.81
N SER A 175 -43.64 7.39 9.38
CA SER A 175 -44.01 8.59 10.13
C SER A 175 -43.12 8.75 11.39
N ALA A 176 -42.81 10.00 11.74
CA ALA A 176 -41.99 10.29 12.92
C ALA A 176 -42.62 9.74 14.21
N ALA A 177 -43.94 9.88 14.38
CA ALA A 177 -44.64 9.37 15.53
C ALA A 177 -44.53 7.83 15.68
N ALA A 178 -44.60 7.09 14.58
CA ALA A 178 -44.41 5.63 14.61
C ALA A 178 -42.95 5.23 14.96
N MET A 179 -41.96 5.97 14.47
CA MET A 179 -40.56 5.73 14.82
C MET A 179 -40.28 6.00 16.30
N VAL A 180 -40.82 7.10 16.85
CA VAL A 180 -40.70 7.44 18.26
C VAL A 180 -41.40 6.41 19.13
N ALA A 181 -42.63 5.99 18.78
CA ALA A 181 -43.37 4.96 19.51
C ALA A 181 -42.57 3.65 19.61
N ALA A 182 -42.05 3.16 18.47
CA ALA A 182 -41.23 1.95 18.43
C ALA A 182 -39.87 2.09 19.16
N ALA A 183 -39.30 3.27 19.25
CA ALA A 183 -38.09 3.52 20.01
C ALA A 183 -38.37 3.51 21.51
N CYS A 184 -39.51 4.04 21.94
CA CYS A 184 -39.93 4.10 23.36
C CYS A 184 -40.25 2.70 23.98
N GLU A 185 -40.38 1.66 23.19
CA GLU A 185 -40.47 0.28 23.67
C GLU A 185 -39.13 -0.26 24.22
N LYS A 186 -38.03 0.48 24.03
CA LYS A 186 -36.69 0.03 24.39
C LYS A 186 -36.18 0.77 25.64
N ASP A 187 -35.69 0.00 26.61
CA ASP A 187 -34.98 0.53 27.78
C ASP A 187 -33.52 0.87 27.40
N LEU A 188 -33.36 1.96 26.67
CA LEU A 188 -32.09 2.46 26.15
C LEU A 188 -32.11 4.01 26.10
N PRO A 189 -30.94 4.68 26.13
CA PRO A 189 -30.87 6.09 25.82
C PRO A 189 -31.52 6.42 24.47
N VAL A 190 -32.27 7.50 24.38
CA VAL A 190 -33.14 7.85 23.24
C VAL A 190 -32.42 7.74 21.90
N ALA A 191 -31.19 8.28 21.79
CA ALA A 191 -30.41 8.20 20.57
C ALA A 191 -30.03 6.75 20.18
N GLN A 192 -29.76 5.87 21.16
CA GLN A 192 -29.47 4.46 20.89
C GLN A 192 -30.74 3.69 20.51
N ALA A 193 -31.85 3.98 21.20
CA ALA A 193 -33.14 3.37 20.91
C ALA A 193 -33.58 3.68 19.48
N LEU A 194 -33.57 4.95 19.06
CA LEU A 194 -33.85 5.38 17.69
C LEU A 194 -32.91 4.72 16.69
N GLY A 195 -31.60 4.73 16.93
CA GLY A 195 -30.59 4.14 16.03
C GLY A 195 -30.74 2.64 15.84
N LYS A 196 -31.28 1.91 16.83
CA LYS A 196 -31.61 0.48 16.72
C LYS A 196 -32.98 0.22 16.10
N THR A 197 -33.86 1.20 16.12
CA THR A 197 -35.23 1.08 15.61
C THR A 197 -35.30 1.49 14.15
N VAL A 198 -34.69 2.61 13.78
CA VAL A 198 -34.83 3.21 12.45
C VAL A 198 -33.71 2.75 11.51
N ALA A 199 -34.06 2.51 10.24
CA ALA A 199 -33.12 2.24 9.15
C ALA A 199 -32.92 3.48 8.27
N GLY A 200 -31.87 3.47 7.46
CA GLY A 200 -31.62 4.48 6.43
C GLY A 200 -30.86 5.70 6.86
N VAL A 201 -30.67 5.94 8.17
CA VAL A 201 -29.93 7.08 8.70
C VAL A 201 -28.78 6.67 9.61
N GLY A 202 -27.74 7.52 9.63
CA GLY A 202 -26.59 7.35 10.50
C GLY A 202 -26.79 7.95 11.90
N PRO A 203 -25.86 7.65 12.84
CA PRO A 203 -25.95 8.16 14.21
C PRO A 203 -26.01 9.69 14.32
N VAL A 204 -25.44 10.42 13.35
CA VAL A 204 -25.44 11.88 13.33
C VAL A 204 -26.85 12.45 13.23
N VAL A 205 -27.70 11.84 12.39
CA VAL A 205 -29.10 12.26 12.20
C VAL A 205 -29.91 12.00 13.46
N VAL A 206 -29.72 10.82 14.06
CA VAL A 206 -30.44 10.40 15.27
C VAL A 206 -30.05 11.29 16.46
N ARG A 207 -28.75 11.58 16.65
CA ARG A 207 -28.31 12.48 17.74
C ARG A 207 -28.82 13.89 17.54
N GLU A 208 -28.87 14.37 16.31
CA GLU A 208 -29.40 15.69 15.99
C GLU A 208 -30.88 15.80 16.34
N ALA A 209 -31.68 14.79 15.98
CA ALA A 209 -33.11 14.77 16.35
C ALA A 209 -33.31 14.87 17.86
N VAL A 210 -32.50 14.12 18.62
CA VAL A 210 -32.54 14.15 20.09
C VAL A 210 -32.08 15.51 20.64
N CYS A 211 -30.99 16.06 20.09
CA CYS A 211 -30.47 17.37 20.50
C CYS A 211 -31.49 18.47 20.25
N ARG A 212 -32.14 18.53 19.10
CA ARG A 212 -33.18 19.53 18.77
C ARG A 212 -34.41 19.39 19.65
N ALA A 213 -34.80 18.16 20.01
CA ALA A 213 -36.00 17.91 20.80
C ALA A 213 -35.81 18.07 22.32
N LEU A 214 -34.70 17.56 22.86
CA LEU A 214 -34.49 17.33 24.28
C LEU A 214 -33.23 18.05 24.85
N GLY A 215 -32.40 18.64 23.95
CA GLY A 215 -31.13 19.25 24.38
C GLY A 215 -30.10 18.19 24.80
N GLU A 216 -29.29 18.50 25.82
CA GLU A 216 -28.24 17.63 26.36
C GLU A 216 -28.73 16.67 27.46
N THR A 217 -30.04 16.64 27.77
CA THR A 217 -30.55 15.85 28.90
C THR A 217 -30.53 14.35 28.54
N PRO A 218 -29.77 13.52 29.27
CA PRO A 218 -29.77 12.09 29.06
C PRO A 218 -31.11 11.53 29.53
N ALA A 219 -31.91 11.01 28.59
CA ALA A 219 -33.20 10.39 28.89
C ALA A 219 -33.21 8.95 28.35
N LEU A 220 -33.89 8.04 29.04
CA LEU A 220 -34.24 6.74 28.52
C LEU A 220 -35.47 6.88 27.61
N ALA A 221 -35.52 6.11 26.54
CA ALA A 221 -36.60 6.22 25.57
C ALA A 221 -37.96 5.81 26.14
N CYS A 222 -37.99 4.85 27.07
CA CYS A 222 -39.18 4.39 27.77
C CYS A 222 -39.76 5.45 28.71
N ASP A 223 -38.95 6.34 29.27
CA ASP A 223 -39.35 7.33 30.29
C ASP A 223 -39.81 8.66 29.68
N LEU A 224 -39.75 8.82 28.36
CA LEU A 224 -40.18 10.06 27.71
C LEU A 224 -41.67 10.34 27.96
N THR A 225 -41.92 11.58 28.37
CA THR A 225 -43.28 12.13 28.54
C THR A 225 -43.97 12.28 27.18
N VAL A 226 -45.28 12.47 27.18
CA VAL A 226 -46.07 12.69 25.94
C VAL A 226 -45.59 13.92 25.19
N ASP A 227 -45.23 15.01 25.90
CA ASP A 227 -44.72 16.26 25.33
C ASP A 227 -43.33 16.05 24.69
N GLU A 228 -42.43 15.34 25.37
CA GLU A 228 -41.10 15.00 24.81
C GLU A 228 -41.16 14.11 23.59
N LYS A 229 -42.08 13.14 23.56
CA LYS A 229 -42.33 12.30 22.36
C LYS A 229 -42.84 13.15 21.20
N ALA A 230 -43.72 14.11 21.46
CA ALA A 230 -44.19 15.02 20.42
C ALA A 230 -43.08 15.95 19.90
N LYS A 231 -42.23 16.52 20.78
CA LYS A 231 -41.07 17.30 20.38
C LYS A 231 -40.06 16.49 19.56
N LEU A 232 -39.80 15.24 19.96
CA LEU A 232 -38.90 14.33 19.21
C LEU A 232 -39.46 13.99 17.84
N ALA A 233 -40.76 13.73 17.71
CA ALA A 233 -41.40 13.50 16.43
C ALA A 233 -41.32 14.75 15.53
N ALA A 234 -41.57 15.96 16.09
CA ALA A 234 -41.44 17.20 15.33
C ALA A 234 -40.02 17.43 14.82
N ALA A 235 -38.98 17.21 15.66
CA ALA A 235 -37.58 17.33 15.25
C ALA A 235 -37.21 16.33 14.13
N ILE A 236 -37.76 15.11 14.15
CA ILE A 236 -37.59 14.14 13.07
C ILE A 236 -38.26 14.63 11.78
N ASP A 237 -39.48 15.18 11.89
CA ASP A 237 -40.20 15.70 10.72
C ASP A 237 -39.50 16.95 10.13
N GLU A 238 -38.89 17.81 10.95
CA GLU A 238 -38.04 18.91 10.47
C GLU A 238 -36.84 18.37 9.65
N LEU A 239 -36.11 17.38 10.17
CA LEU A 239 -34.99 16.78 9.45
C LEU A 239 -35.42 16.11 8.14
N LYS A 240 -36.62 15.50 8.12
CA LYS A 240 -37.21 14.94 6.88
C LYS A 240 -37.58 16.04 5.88
N ALA A 241 -38.09 17.17 6.35
CA ALA A 241 -38.41 18.33 5.51
C ALA A 241 -37.11 18.96 4.94
N GLU A 242 -36.07 19.12 5.76
CA GLU A 242 -34.75 19.55 5.27
C GLU A 242 -34.22 18.60 4.17
N HIS A 243 -34.30 17.29 4.40
CA HIS A 243 -33.89 16.29 3.41
C HIS A 243 -34.72 16.40 2.11
N ALA A 244 -36.05 16.54 2.19
CA ALA A 244 -36.94 16.65 1.03
C ALA A 244 -36.64 17.92 0.20
N ASN A 245 -36.18 18.99 0.83
CA ASN A 245 -35.74 20.24 0.20
C ASN A 245 -34.30 20.23 -0.33
N GLY A 246 -33.65 19.05 -0.39
CA GLY A 246 -32.29 18.89 -0.90
C GLY A 246 -31.20 18.99 0.17
N GLY A 247 -31.55 19.38 1.38
CA GLY A 247 -30.62 19.49 2.52
C GLY A 247 -29.52 20.55 2.33
N THR A 248 -28.60 20.59 3.28
CA THR A 248 -27.39 21.44 3.23
C THR A 248 -26.16 20.58 3.47
N PRO A 249 -25.36 20.28 2.43
CA PRO A 249 -24.15 19.44 2.58
C PRO A 249 -23.17 20.09 3.55
N THR A 250 -22.97 19.51 4.72
CA THR A 250 -22.17 20.10 5.81
C THR A 250 -21.16 19.08 6.36
N ALA A 251 -19.88 19.47 6.43
CA ALA A 251 -18.85 18.72 7.17
C ALA A 251 -18.66 19.30 8.56
N VAL A 252 -18.49 18.42 9.52
CA VAL A 252 -18.16 18.73 10.92
C VAL A 252 -16.69 18.46 11.13
N ARG A 253 -15.94 19.48 11.56
CA ARG A 253 -14.51 19.38 11.88
C ARG A 253 -14.32 19.70 13.36
N LEU A 254 -13.55 18.87 14.04
CA LEU A 254 -13.16 19.14 15.43
C LEU A 254 -11.67 19.46 15.51
N PRO A 255 -11.28 20.45 16.32
CA PRO A 255 -9.88 20.76 16.56
C PRO A 255 -9.19 19.56 17.20
N GLN A 256 -7.99 19.26 16.75
CA GLN A 256 -7.14 18.20 17.31
C GLN A 256 -6.04 18.83 18.19
N PRO A 257 -5.34 18.05 19.02
CA PRO A 257 -4.23 18.55 19.84
C PRO A 257 -3.10 19.19 19.01
N ASP A 258 -2.97 18.81 17.74
CA ASP A 258 -2.02 19.37 16.76
C ASP A 258 -2.47 20.73 16.17
N GLY A 259 -3.59 21.28 16.62
CA GLY A 259 -4.17 22.56 16.16
C GLY A 259 -4.89 22.48 14.82
N VAL A 260 -4.86 21.32 14.13
CA VAL A 260 -5.52 21.14 12.84
C VAL A 260 -6.93 20.57 13.03
N ALA A 261 -7.94 21.25 12.50
CA ALA A 261 -9.31 20.76 12.55
C ALA A 261 -9.51 19.61 11.53
N LYS A 262 -9.78 18.39 12.05
CA LYS A 262 -9.99 17.21 11.20
C LYS A 262 -11.48 16.92 11.02
N PRO A 263 -11.91 16.50 9.80
CA PRO A 263 -13.29 16.13 9.54
C PRO A 263 -13.63 14.85 10.33
N VAL A 264 -14.68 14.93 11.16
CA VAL A 264 -15.14 13.81 11.99
C VAL A 264 -16.44 13.22 11.49
N GLU A 265 -17.36 14.05 11.01
CA GLU A 265 -18.67 13.64 10.48
C GLU A 265 -19.10 14.56 9.34
N PHE A 266 -20.16 14.15 8.63
CA PHE A 266 -20.89 14.97 7.66
C PHE A 266 -22.38 14.70 7.75
N SER A 267 -23.18 15.64 7.27
CA SER A 267 -24.65 15.60 7.31
C SER A 267 -25.26 16.31 6.12
N PHE A 268 -26.54 16.07 5.91
CA PHE A 268 -27.37 16.81 4.94
C PHE A 268 -28.11 18.02 5.56
N PHE A 269 -27.74 18.40 6.78
CA PHE A 269 -28.25 19.54 7.55
C PHE A 269 -27.08 20.23 8.28
N VAL A 270 -27.35 21.42 8.81
CA VAL A 270 -26.38 22.12 9.69
C VAL A 270 -26.56 21.61 11.11
N PRO A 271 -25.64 20.77 11.65
CA PRO A 271 -25.82 20.13 12.94
C PRO A 271 -25.64 21.11 14.11
N GLN A 272 -26.60 21.07 15.07
CA GLN A 272 -26.59 21.85 16.32
C GLN A 272 -25.91 21.09 17.47
N GLN A 273 -25.89 19.76 17.42
CA GLN A 273 -25.42 18.86 18.48
C GLN A 273 -23.93 19.03 18.86
N TYR A 274 -23.15 19.76 18.10
CA TYR A 274 -21.73 19.98 18.37
C TYR A 274 -21.43 21.35 19.02
N GLY A 275 -22.45 22.19 19.16
CA GLY A 275 -22.31 23.55 19.74
C GLY A 275 -21.22 24.37 19.04
N SER A 276 -20.58 25.24 19.81
CA SER A 276 -19.51 26.13 19.34
C SER A 276 -18.13 25.44 19.22
N ALA A 277 -18.00 24.21 19.67
CA ALA A 277 -16.71 23.48 19.62
C ALA A 277 -16.34 22.98 18.25
N ALA A 278 -17.29 22.87 17.34
CA ALA A 278 -17.09 22.36 15.98
C ALA A 278 -17.01 23.48 14.94
N LEU A 279 -16.08 23.32 14.00
CA LEU A 279 -16.06 24.11 12.78
C LEU A 279 -16.94 23.42 11.73
N LEU A 280 -18.04 24.07 11.35
CA LEU A 280 -18.96 23.60 10.33
C LEU A 280 -18.59 24.23 8.98
N THR A 281 -18.43 23.39 7.96
CA THR A 281 -18.14 23.81 6.59
C THR A 281 -19.27 23.32 5.67
N GLN A 282 -19.97 24.26 5.03
CA GLN A 282 -20.99 23.94 4.04
C GLN A 282 -20.38 23.86 2.63
N TYR A 283 -20.93 22.99 1.80
CA TYR A 283 -20.44 22.73 0.44
C TYR A 283 -21.54 23.01 -0.59
N PRO A 284 -21.18 23.40 -1.81
CA PRO A 284 -22.17 23.64 -2.87
C PRO A 284 -22.81 22.35 -3.41
N SER A 285 -22.17 21.18 -3.17
CA SER A 285 -22.65 19.87 -3.62
C SER A 285 -22.26 18.75 -2.66
N TYR A 286 -22.99 17.65 -2.70
CA TYR A 286 -22.64 16.43 -1.94
C TYR A 286 -21.36 15.78 -2.47
N SER A 287 -21.10 15.87 -3.76
CA SER A 287 -19.85 15.37 -4.35
C SER A 287 -18.63 16.09 -3.78
N GLU A 288 -18.64 17.42 -3.66
CA GLU A 288 -17.53 18.18 -3.07
C GLU A 288 -17.38 17.91 -1.56
N LEU A 289 -18.50 17.80 -0.84
CA LEU A 289 -18.49 17.37 0.57
C LEU A 289 -17.80 16.03 0.76
N LEU A 290 -18.20 15.01 -0.03
CA LEU A 290 -17.67 13.66 0.11
C LEU A 290 -16.20 13.56 -0.35
N GLU A 291 -15.83 14.30 -1.41
CA GLU A 291 -14.45 14.38 -1.87
C GLU A 291 -13.54 14.95 -0.77
N ASP A 292 -13.89 16.08 -0.17
CA ASP A 292 -13.09 16.71 0.88
C ASP A 292 -13.04 15.87 2.18
N TYR A 293 -14.21 15.35 2.61
CA TYR A 293 -14.30 14.54 3.84
C TYR A 293 -13.41 13.29 3.78
N TYR A 294 -13.39 12.61 2.63
CA TYR A 294 -12.62 11.37 2.47
C TYR A 294 -11.19 11.59 1.94
N ALA A 295 -10.84 12.77 1.40
CA ALA A 295 -9.55 13.03 0.75
C ALA A 295 -8.35 12.65 1.61
N THR A 296 -8.32 13.09 2.87
CA THR A 296 -7.20 12.80 3.79
C THR A 296 -7.10 11.31 4.10
N LYS A 297 -8.24 10.68 4.39
CA LYS A 297 -8.33 9.26 4.73
C LYS A 297 -7.95 8.37 3.54
N ASP A 298 -8.46 8.68 2.37
CA ASP A 298 -8.17 7.93 1.16
C ASP A 298 -6.71 8.09 0.73
N ARG A 299 -6.14 9.28 0.86
CA ARG A 299 -4.72 9.52 0.58
C ARG A 299 -3.82 8.66 1.46
N ALA A 300 -4.11 8.62 2.77
CA ALA A 300 -3.37 7.77 3.72
C ALA A 300 -3.53 6.28 3.40
N GLU A 301 -4.74 5.83 3.08
CA GLU A 301 -5.01 4.42 2.78
C GLU A 301 -4.39 3.99 1.44
N ARG A 302 -4.48 4.84 0.39
CA ARG A 302 -3.82 4.60 -0.90
C ARG A 302 -2.30 4.48 -0.73
N LEU A 303 -1.71 5.37 0.08
CA LEU A 303 -0.29 5.31 0.40
C LEU A 303 0.08 4.00 1.08
N ARG A 304 -0.69 3.60 2.11
CA ARG A 304 -0.48 2.33 2.82
C ARG A 304 -0.60 1.12 1.89
N GLN A 305 -1.60 1.11 1.01
CA GLN A 305 -1.76 0.01 0.05
C GLN A 305 -0.59 -0.07 -0.93
N LYS A 306 -0.20 1.07 -1.53
CA LYS A 306 0.95 1.14 -2.44
C LYS A 306 2.26 0.73 -1.76
N SER A 307 2.47 1.16 -0.52
CA SER A 307 3.61 0.76 0.30
C SER A 307 3.62 -0.75 0.55
N ARG A 308 2.50 -1.33 0.99
CA ARG A 308 2.38 -2.79 1.22
C ARG A 308 2.62 -3.63 -0.02
N GLU A 309 2.09 -3.22 -1.18
CA GLU A 309 2.30 -3.93 -2.44
C GLU A 309 3.76 -3.91 -2.86
N LEU A 310 4.42 -2.75 -2.75
CA LEU A 310 5.83 -2.60 -3.08
C LEU A 310 6.71 -3.39 -2.09
N TYR A 311 6.42 -3.28 -0.79
CA TYR A 311 7.11 -4.04 0.25
C TYR A 311 7.03 -5.55 0.01
N LYS A 312 5.82 -6.07 -0.26
CA LYS A 312 5.62 -7.50 -0.56
C LYS A 312 6.42 -7.94 -1.79
N ALA A 313 6.47 -7.10 -2.82
CA ALA A 313 7.26 -7.41 -4.02
C ALA A 313 8.76 -7.49 -3.69
N VAL A 314 9.31 -6.50 -2.97
CA VAL A 314 10.72 -6.46 -2.57
C VAL A 314 11.06 -7.59 -1.61
N HIS A 315 10.20 -7.86 -0.63
CA HIS A 315 10.35 -8.97 0.32
C HIS A 315 10.45 -10.33 -0.39
N ASN A 316 9.58 -10.57 -1.38
CA ASN A 316 9.66 -11.80 -2.19
C ASN A 316 10.98 -11.91 -2.98
N MET A 317 11.54 -10.79 -3.43
CA MET A 317 12.84 -10.74 -4.10
C MET A 317 13.98 -11.04 -3.12
N HIS A 318 13.94 -10.43 -1.96
CA HIS A 318 14.87 -10.66 -0.86
C HIS A 318 14.87 -12.13 -0.42
N ASP A 319 13.72 -12.72 -0.14
CA ASP A 319 13.60 -14.14 0.24
C ASP A 319 14.14 -15.08 -0.84
N ARG A 320 13.93 -14.73 -2.11
CA ARG A 320 14.50 -15.50 -3.23
C ARG A 320 16.03 -15.40 -3.24
N ALA A 321 16.58 -14.21 -3.01
CA ALA A 321 18.03 -14.00 -2.93
C ALA A 321 18.64 -14.78 -1.75
N VAL A 322 18.02 -14.75 -0.58
CA VAL A 322 18.44 -15.51 0.61
C VAL A 322 18.44 -17.02 0.34
N ARG A 323 17.37 -17.56 -0.23
CA ARG A 323 17.29 -19.00 -0.58
C ARG A 323 18.35 -19.40 -1.60
N LYS A 324 18.57 -18.56 -2.61
CA LYS A 324 19.60 -18.77 -3.61
C LYS A 324 21.00 -18.76 -3.00
N GLN A 325 21.24 -17.88 -2.04
CA GLN A 325 22.50 -17.77 -1.31
C GLN A 325 22.75 -19.00 -0.43
N ALA A 326 21.74 -19.50 0.26
CA ALA A 326 21.84 -20.74 1.04
C ALA A 326 22.20 -21.94 0.17
N ALA A 327 21.54 -22.10 -0.98
CA ALA A 327 21.85 -23.18 -1.93
C ALA A 327 23.30 -23.09 -2.47
N ARG A 328 23.79 -21.88 -2.76
CA ARG A 328 25.17 -21.66 -3.20
C ARG A 328 26.20 -22.02 -2.12
N ARG A 329 25.90 -21.71 -0.84
CA ARG A 329 26.78 -22.10 0.30
C ARG A 329 26.84 -23.62 0.44
N GLU A 330 25.71 -24.29 0.30
CA GLU A 330 25.67 -25.75 0.34
C GLU A 330 26.45 -26.38 -0.82
N GLU A 331 26.30 -25.86 -2.04
CA GLU A 331 27.04 -26.31 -3.23
C GLU A 331 28.56 -26.07 -3.05
N LEU A 332 28.95 -24.93 -2.49
CA LEU A 332 30.36 -24.64 -2.17
C LEU A 332 30.92 -25.64 -1.16
N ALA A 333 30.17 -25.95 -0.11
CA ALA A 333 30.59 -26.95 0.89
C ALA A 333 30.78 -28.36 0.28
N GLN A 334 29.92 -28.71 -0.69
CA GLN A 334 30.07 -29.98 -1.43
C GLN A 334 31.23 -29.96 -2.44
N SER A 335 31.68 -28.79 -2.87
CA SER A 335 32.81 -28.66 -3.80
C SER A 335 34.17 -28.91 -3.16
N SER A 336 34.28 -28.90 -1.83
CA SER A 336 35.52 -29.20 -1.07
C SER A 336 36.08 -30.62 -1.31
N LYS A 337 35.26 -31.52 -1.89
CA LYS A 337 35.71 -32.86 -2.31
C LYS A 337 36.51 -32.86 -3.63
N ALA A 338 36.91 -31.71 -4.15
CA ALA A 338 37.67 -31.63 -5.41
C ALA A 338 39.05 -32.28 -5.27
N ASP A 339 39.72 -32.07 -4.13
CA ASP A 339 41.08 -32.63 -3.90
C ASP A 339 41.09 -34.16 -3.92
N THR A 340 40.03 -34.83 -3.49
CA THR A 340 39.87 -36.28 -3.64
C THR A 340 39.85 -36.72 -5.10
N LEU A 341 39.23 -35.94 -6.00
CA LEU A 341 39.24 -36.27 -7.43
C LEU A 341 40.61 -36.10 -8.05
N ARG A 342 41.36 -35.08 -7.61
CA ARG A 342 42.77 -34.94 -8.03
C ARG A 342 43.60 -36.11 -7.58
N LEU A 343 43.51 -36.46 -6.29
CA LEU A 343 44.21 -37.62 -5.73
C LEU A 343 43.90 -38.92 -6.50
N TYR A 344 42.60 -39.16 -6.80
CA TYR A 344 42.23 -40.34 -7.56
C TYR A 344 42.81 -40.35 -8.98
N GLY A 345 42.84 -39.15 -9.64
CA GLY A 345 43.50 -38.99 -10.95
C GLY A 345 45.01 -39.30 -10.88
N GLU A 346 45.71 -38.76 -9.87
CA GLU A 346 47.16 -38.99 -9.63
C GLU A 346 47.44 -40.47 -9.33
N LEU A 347 46.67 -41.10 -8.43
CA LEU A 347 46.82 -42.52 -8.07
C LEU A 347 46.55 -43.44 -9.29
N LEU A 348 45.55 -43.14 -10.09
CA LEU A 348 45.29 -43.89 -11.32
C LEU A 348 46.41 -43.74 -12.34
N GLN A 349 46.94 -42.52 -12.52
CA GLN A 349 48.04 -42.24 -13.44
C GLN A 349 49.35 -42.96 -13.02
N ALA A 350 49.62 -43.08 -11.71
CA ALA A 350 50.75 -43.80 -11.19
C ALA A 350 50.60 -45.32 -11.30
N ASN A 351 49.36 -45.84 -11.36
CA ASN A 351 49.05 -47.26 -11.35
C ASN A 351 48.27 -47.72 -12.60
N LEU A 352 48.56 -47.16 -13.79
CA LEU A 352 47.88 -47.50 -15.04
C LEU A 352 47.98 -48.99 -15.37
N TRP A 353 49.05 -49.67 -14.96
CA TRP A 353 49.27 -51.08 -15.15
C TRP A 353 48.30 -51.99 -14.38
N ALA A 354 47.73 -51.50 -13.27
CA ALA A 354 46.78 -52.23 -12.42
C ALA A 354 45.30 -52.11 -12.88
N VAL A 355 45.02 -51.34 -13.94
CA VAL A 355 43.68 -51.06 -14.42
C VAL A 355 43.50 -51.61 -15.83
N HIS A 356 42.39 -52.32 -16.06
CA HIS A 356 42.04 -52.84 -17.40
C HIS A 356 40.70 -52.26 -17.86
N LYS A 357 40.54 -52.22 -19.17
CA LYS A 357 39.25 -51.78 -19.76
C LYS A 357 38.16 -52.79 -19.37
N GLY A 358 37.08 -52.32 -18.79
CA GLY A 358 35.98 -53.14 -18.26
C GLY A 358 35.93 -53.19 -16.74
N ASP A 359 37.01 -52.78 -16.07
CA ASP A 359 37.03 -52.72 -14.62
C ASP A 359 36.05 -51.64 -14.08
N ARG A 360 35.37 -51.98 -12.96
CA ARG A 360 34.43 -51.05 -12.29
C ARG A 360 35.08 -50.31 -11.12
N GLN A 361 36.16 -50.84 -10.57
CA GLN A 361 36.92 -50.26 -9.48
C GLN A 361 38.33 -50.85 -9.47
N VAL A 362 39.26 -50.13 -8.84
CA VAL A 362 40.62 -50.57 -8.56
C VAL A 362 40.99 -50.15 -7.14
N THR A 363 41.71 -51.01 -6.41
CA THR A 363 42.30 -50.67 -5.11
C THR A 363 43.80 -50.47 -5.31
N VAL A 364 44.27 -49.27 -4.96
CA VAL A 364 45.68 -48.88 -5.07
C VAL A 364 46.16 -48.24 -3.80
N GLN A 365 47.42 -48.37 -3.45
CA GLN A 365 48.00 -47.73 -2.31
C GLN A 365 48.17 -46.22 -2.51
N ASN A 366 47.68 -45.44 -1.57
CA ASN A 366 47.91 -44.00 -1.53
C ASN A 366 49.34 -43.73 -1.04
N TYR A 367 50.22 -43.36 -1.95
CA TYR A 367 51.63 -43.12 -1.61
C TYR A 367 51.86 -41.89 -0.69
N TYR A 368 50.84 -41.05 -0.43
CA TYR A 368 50.93 -39.97 0.55
C TYR A 368 50.62 -40.42 1.99
N THR A 369 49.71 -41.39 2.16
CA THR A 369 49.26 -41.84 3.48
C THR A 369 49.65 -43.27 3.82
N GLY A 370 50.04 -44.09 2.83
CA GLY A 370 50.31 -45.50 2.94
C GLY A 370 49.06 -46.40 3.02
N GLU A 371 47.86 -45.85 2.98
CA GLU A 371 46.59 -46.57 3.08
C GLU A 371 46.10 -47.02 1.70
N ASP A 372 45.35 -48.12 1.66
CA ASP A 372 44.70 -48.58 0.43
C ASP A 372 43.46 -47.77 0.13
N VAL A 373 43.32 -47.28 -1.10
CA VAL A 373 42.20 -46.50 -1.59
C VAL A 373 41.52 -47.20 -2.75
N THR A 374 40.22 -47.44 -2.64
CA THR A 374 39.42 -48.00 -3.73
C THR A 374 38.81 -46.88 -4.59
N ILE A 375 39.17 -46.85 -5.86
CA ILE A 375 38.79 -45.87 -6.84
C ILE A 375 37.74 -46.46 -7.81
N LYS A 376 36.61 -45.82 -7.96
CA LYS A 376 35.56 -46.23 -8.96
C LYS A 376 35.99 -45.91 -10.36
N LEU A 377 35.80 -46.84 -11.30
CA LEU A 377 36.14 -46.70 -12.71
C LEU A 377 34.87 -46.74 -13.58
N ASP A 378 34.96 -46.11 -14.73
CA ASP A 378 33.94 -46.25 -15.76
C ASP A 378 34.41 -47.37 -16.73
N PRO A 379 33.70 -48.50 -16.77
CA PRO A 379 34.15 -49.68 -17.54
C PRO A 379 34.21 -49.46 -19.07
N ARG A 380 33.61 -48.37 -19.53
CA ARG A 380 33.65 -47.98 -20.97
C ARG A 380 35.01 -47.40 -21.37
N PHE A 381 35.73 -46.84 -20.40
CA PHE A 381 36.99 -46.14 -20.62
C PHE A 381 38.20 -47.04 -20.30
N GLY A 382 39.30 -46.78 -21.00
CA GLY A 382 40.61 -47.36 -20.65
C GLY A 382 41.24 -46.70 -19.43
N PRO A 383 42.41 -47.26 -18.94
CA PRO A 383 43.08 -46.72 -17.76
C PRO A 383 43.36 -45.23 -17.83
N ASN A 384 43.98 -44.78 -18.89
CA ASN A 384 44.33 -43.38 -19.11
C ASN A 384 43.09 -42.45 -19.21
N GLU A 385 42.05 -42.94 -19.89
CA GLU A 385 40.80 -42.17 -20.03
C GLU A 385 40.06 -41.98 -18.70
N ASN A 386 40.10 -43.01 -17.81
CA ASN A 386 39.59 -42.91 -16.44
C ASN A 386 40.36 -41.86 -15.61
N ALA A 387 41.68 -41.86 -15.64
CA ALA A 387 42.51 -40.87 -14.99
C ALA A 387 42.22 -39.46 -15.48
N GLN A 388 42.13 -39.28 -16.82
CA GLN A 388 41.79 -37.99 -17.43
C GLN A 388 40.37 -37.54 -17.09
N LYS A 389 39.40 -38.46 -16.89
CA LYS A 389 38.06 -38.13 -16.43
C LYS A 389 38.10 -37.50 -15.04
N TYR A 390 38.85 -38.09 -14.09
CA TYR A 390 39.03 -37.56 -12.75
C TYR A 390 39.67 -36.16 -12.76
N PHE A 391 40.68 -35.92 -13.60
CA PHE A 391 41.29 -34.59 -13.75
C PHE A 391 40.33 -33.58 -14.40
N ARG A 392 39.52 -33.97 -15.37
CA ARG A 392 38.47 -33.10 -15.94
C ARG A 392 37.42 -32.72 -14.90
N ASP A 393 36.98 -33.68 -14.07
CA ASP A 393 35.99 -33.45 -13.02
C ASP A 393 36.56 -32.58 -11.90
N TYR A 394 37.85 -32.77 -11.55
CA TYR A 394 38.58 -31.85 -10.66
C TYR A 394 38.59 -30.42 -11.19
N LYS A 395 38.98 -30.20 -12.42
CA LYS A 395 39.06 -28.87 -13.06
C LYS A 395 37.69 -28.20 -13.13
N LYS A 396 36.64 -28.97 -13.46
CA LYS A 396 35.26 -28.49 -13.41
C LYS A 396 34.87 -27.99 -12.00
N LYS A 397 35.16 -28.82 -10.98
CA LYS A 397 34.85 -28.43 -9.56
C LYS A 397 35.66 -27.22 -9.11
N GLN A 398 36.92 -27.11 -9.49
CA GLN A 398 37.77 -25.97 -9.16
C GLN A 398 37.21 -24.67 -9.80
N THR A 399 36.82 -24.72 -11.09
CA THR A 399 36.20 -23.57 -11.75
C THR A 399 34.86 -23.20 -11.12
N ALA A 400 34.03 -24.21 -10.78
CA ALA A 400 32.76 -24.01 -10.10
C ALA A 400 32.95 -23.38 -8.71
N HIS A 401 33.95 -23.85 -7.95
CA HIS A 401 34.29 -23.29 -6.63
C HIS A 401 34.63 -21.79 -6.70
N ALA A 402 35.53 -21.41 -7.62
CA ALA A 402 35.89 -20.00 -7.82
C ALA A 402 34.69 -19.12 -8.22
N MET A 403 33.84 -19.67 -9.13
CA MET A 403 32.61 -18.99 -9.54
C MET A 403 31.60 -18.84 -8.40
N LEU A 404 31.42 -19.89 -7.59
CA LEU A 404 30.53 -19.86 -6.42
C LEU A 404 31.00 -18.84 -5.38
N GLN A 405 32.30 -18.73 -5.12
CA GLN A 405 32.83 -17.71 -4.20
C GLN A 405 32.48 -16.30 -4.67
N LYS A 406 32.66 -16.00 -5.97
CA LYS A 406 32.25 -14.72 -6.56
C LYS A 406 30.77 -14.47 -6.42
N LEU A 407 29.94 -15.49 -6.78
CA LEU A 407 28.49 -15.40 -6.69
C LEU A 407 27.96 -15.26 -5.25
N LEU A 408 28.70 -15.74 -4.26
CA LEU A 408 28.39 -15.56 -2.85
C LEU A 408 28.57 -14.10 -2.42
N VAL A 409 29.67 -13.46 -2.82
CA VAL A 409 29.91 -12.03 -2.54
C VAL A 409 28.85 -11.14 -3.21
N GLU A 410 28.57 -11.40 -4.50
CA GLU A 410 27.52 -10.70 -5.23
C GLU A 410 26.13 -10.89 -4.61
N GLY A 411 25.82 -12.09 -4.13
CA GLY A 411 24.55 -12.42 -3.51
C GLY A 411 24.37 -11.80 -2.12
N GLU A 412 25.43 -11.67 -1.34
CA GLU A 412 25.43 -10.95 -0.05
C GLU A 412 25.08 -9.48 -0.29
N ALA A 413 25.75 -8.83 -1.23
CA ALA A 413 25.47 -7.44 -1.60
C ALA A 413 24.04 -7.24 -2.14
N GLU A 414 23.51 -8.23 -2.88
CA GLU A 414 22.11 -8.20 -3.35
C GLU A 414 21.11 -8.27 -2.19
N ILE A 415 21.35 -9.13 -1.20
CA ILE A 415 20.50 -9.28 0.00
C ILE A 415 20.52 -7.99 0.81
N GLU A 416 21.69 -7.42 1.06
CA GLU A 416 21.85 -6.16 1.79
C GLU A 416 21.14 -5.00 1.09
N TYR A 417 21.31 -4.86 -0.22
CA TYR A 417 20.61 -3.86 -1.03
C TYR A 417 19.09 -3.99 -0.92
N LEU A 418 18.55 -5.19 -1.08
CA LEU A 418 17.10 -5.42 -0.98
C LEU A 418 16.58 -5.14 0.43
N ALA A 419 17.35 -5.43 1.47
CA ALA A 419 16.99 -5.08 2.85
C ALA A 419 16.92 -3.55 3.06
N THR A 420 17.86 -2.79 2.47
CA THR A 420 17.83 -1.32 2.50
C THR A 420 16.58 -0.78 1.78
N VAL A 421 16.26 -1.33 0.60
CA VAL A 421 15.04 -0.92 -0.14
C VAL A 421 13.77 -1.25 0.67
N MET A 422 13.72 -2.38 1.38
CA MET A 422 12.57 -2.71 2.27
C MET A 422 12.40 -1.64 3.34
N TYR A 423 13.48 -1.24 4.00
CA TYR A 423 13.47 -0.17 4.99
C TYR A 423 12.99 1.17 4.40
N GLU A 424 13.48 1.53 3.21
CA GLU A 424 13.07 2.76 2.52
C GLU A 424 11.56 2.76 2.18
N VAL A 425 10.99 1.62 1.79
CA VAL A 425 9.56 1.48 1.52
C VAL A 425 8.73 1.66 2.79
N GLU A 426 9.20 1.15 3.92
CA GLU A 426 8.51 1.30 5.22
C GLU A 426 8.57 2.73 5.74
N SER A 427 9.70 3.40 5.57
CA SER A 427 9.94 4.76 6.05
C SER A 427 9.50 5.85 5.05
N ALA A 428 8.98 5.49 3.87
CA ALA A 428 8.61 6.43 2.82
C ALA A 428 7.53 7.43 3.30
N PRO A 429 7.80 8.75 3.32
CA PRO A 429 6.88 9.74 3.87
C PRO A 429 5.67 10.02 2.97
N GLY A 430 5.66 9.50 1.73
CA GLY A 430 4.57 9.75 0.80
C GLY A 430 4.74 9.08 -0.55
N GLU A 431 3.79 9.30 -1.44
CA GLU A 431 3.70 8.65 -2.75
C GLU A 431 4.88 8.99 -3.67
N ALA A 432 5.39 10.22 -3.60
CA ALA A 432 6.55 10.64 -4.39
C ALA A 432 7.80 9.79 -4.06
N ALA A 433 8.04 9.54 -2.75
CA ALA A 433 9.15 8.69 -2.31
C ALA A 433 8.99 7.24 -2.79
N LEU A 434 7.79 6.67 -2.71
CA LEU A 434 7.53 5.32 -3.24
C LEU A 434 7.75 5.24 -4.76
N ASN A 435 7.45 6.30 -5.50
CA ASN A 435 7.69 6.35 -6.94
C ASN A 435 9.18 6.44 -7.29
N GLU A 436 9.98 7.17 -6.49
CA GLU A 436 11.45 7.18 -6.63
C GLU A 436 12.04 5.79 -6.40
N ILE A 437 11.63 5.09 -5.34
CA ILE A 437 12.06 3.70 -5.05
C ILE A 437 11.66 2.75 -6.19
N ARG A 438 10.44 2.88 -6.73
CA ARG A 438 10.03 2.09 -7.90
C ARG A 438 10.87 2.35 -9.14
N ALA A 439 11.23 3.61 -9.39
CA ALA A 439 12.09 3.99 -10.50
C ALA A 439 13.49 3.39 -10.34
N GLU A 440 14.03 3.40 -9.13
CA GLU A 440 15.29 2.75 -8.79
C GLU A 440 15.25 1.24 -9.06
N LEU A 441 14.25 0.53 -8.52
CA LEU A 441 14.07 -0.91 -8.75
C LEU A 441 13.91 -1.28 -10.23
N LYS A 442 13.24 -0.42 -11.01
CA LYS A 442 13.16 -0.56 -12.47
C LYS A 442 14.53 -0.41 -13.14
N SER A 443 15.29 0.62 -12.76
CA SER A 443 16.64 0.85 -13.31
C SER A 443 17.61 -0.28 -13.00
N GLN A 444 17.44 -0.93 -11.85
CA GLN A 444 18.22 -2.09 -11.41
C GLN A 444 17.70 -3.43 -11.97
N GLY A 445 16.62 -3.44 -12.77
CA GLY A 445 16.07 -4.63 -13.43
C GLY A 445 15.20 -5.52 -12.54
N TYR A 446 14.87 -5.11 -11.32
CA TYR A 446 14.02 -5.87 -10.42
C TYR A 446 12.54 -5.78 -10.79
N LEU A 447 12.10 -4.67 -11.37
CA LEU A 447 10.74 -4.49 -11.87
C LEU A 447 10.75 -4.37 -13.40
N LYS A 448 9.72 -4.94 -14.05
CA LYS A 448 9.59 -4.86 -15.51
C LYS A 448 9.43 -3.41 -15.98
N TYR A 449 10.20 -3.06 -17.00
CA TYR A 449 10.15 -1.74 -17.63
C TYR A 449 8.92 -1.69 -18.56
N TYR A 450 7.87 -0.95 -18.18
CA TYR A 450 6.81 -0.58 -19.10
C TYR A 450 7.09 0.82 -19.64
N LYS A 451 7.04 0.99 -20.97
CA LYS A 451 7.17 2.30 -21.64
C LYS A 451 5.99 3.22 -21.24
N GLN A 452 6.01 3.75 -20.06
CA GLN A 452 5.13 4.86 -19.69
C GLN A 452 5.99 6.13 -19.69
N ARG A 453 5.48 7.21 -20.28
CA ARG A 453 6.05 8.55 -20.07
C ARG A 453 5.77 8.92 -18.61
N ASP A 454 6.63 8.48 -17.71
CA ASP A 454 6.63 8.98 -16.36
C ASP A 454 6.83 10.49 -16.46
N ARG A 455 5.87 11.27 -15.98
CA ARG A 455 6.10 12.70 -15.76
C ARG A 455 7.31 12.76 -14.82
N LYS A 456 8.41 13.33 -15.31
CA LYS A 456 9.62 13.56 -14.51
C LYS A 456 9.21 14.46 -13.33
N GLN A 457 8.88 13.87 -12.22
CA GLN A 457 8.78 14.60 -10.96
C GLN A 457 10.19 15.07 -10.60
N LYS A 458 10.32 16.31 -10.15
CA LYS A 458 11.59 16.76 -9.59
C LYS A 458 11.89 15.88 -8.37
N PRO A 459 13.10 15.28 -8.28
CA PRO A 459 13.47 14.51 -7.10
C PRO A 459 13.30 15.38 -5.86
N ALA A 460 12.85 14.76 -4.76
CA ALA A 460 12.81 15.46 -3.48
C ALA A 460 14.22 15.87 -3.06
N ASP A 461 14.34 16.99 -2.35
CA ASP A 461 15.63 17.41 -1.76
C ASP A 461 16.01 16.51 -0.57
N PHE A 462 17.31 16.52 -0.22
CA PHE A 462 17.81 15.89 1.00
C PHE A 462 17.02 16.39 2.22
N LEU A 463 16.98 15.60 3.29
CA LEU A 463 16.60 16.11 4.59
C LEU A 463 17.71 17.04 5.08
N ARG A 464 17.33 18.21 5.60
CA ARG A 464 18.26 19.25 6.04
C ARG A 464 18.06 19.55 7.51
N TYR A 465 19.14 19.45 8.26
CA TYR A 465 19.18 19.75 9.68
C TYR A 465 20.26 20.80 9.95
N MET A 466 20.15 21.49 11.07
CA MET A 466 21.15 22.43 11.55
C MET A 466 21.58 21.99 12.94
N SER A 467 22.87 21.69 13.12
CA SER A 467 23.42 21.30 14.43
C SER A 467 23.33 22.46 15.43
N GLY A 468 23.47 22.15 16.70
CA GLY A 468 23.55 23.16 17.76
C GLY A 468 24.69 24.16 17.58
N ASP A 469 25.77 23.77 16.88
CA ASP A 469 26.93 24.59 16.59
C ASP A 469 26.85 25.31 15.22
N GLY A 470 25.71 25.20 14.49
CA GLY A 470 25.48 25.90 13.22
C GLY A 470 26.00 25.21 11.96
N PHE A 471 26.37 23.93 12.04
CA PHE A 471 26.73 23.11 10.87
C PHE A 471 25.50 22.52 10.20
N GLU A 472 25.48 22.53 8.87
CA GLU A 472 24.42 21.87 8.10
C GLU A 472 24.68 20.36 8.03
N ILE A 473 23.64 19.59 8.36
CA ILE A 473 23.65 18.14 8.29
C ILE A 473 22.63 17.72 7.22
N LEU A 474 23.07 16.94 6.24
CA LEU A 474 22.25 16.44 5.16
C LEU A 474 22.04 14.93 5.33
N VAL A 475 20.80 14.47 5.12
CA VAL A 475 20.44 13.06 5.19
C VAL A 475 19.73 12.63 3.91
N GLY A 476 20.19 11.54 3.30
CA GLY A 476 19.57 10.97 2.11
C GLY A 476 18.27 10.25 2.45
N ARG A 477 17.26 10.35 1.59
CA ARG A 477 15.94 9.74 1.78
C ARG A 477 15.81 8.35 1.16
N ASN A 478 16.71 8.01 0.25
CA ASN A 478 16.75 6.74 -0.47
C ASN A 478 18.16 6.50 -1.02
N ASN A 479 18.41 5.30 -1.55
CA ASN A 479 19.73 4.89 -2.05
C ASN A 479 20.30 5.80 -3.14
N LEU A 480 19.45 6.30 -4.06
CA LEU A 480 19.89 7.25 -5.09
C LEU A 480 20.33 8.59 -4.48
N GLN A 481 19.62 9.05 -3.45
CA GLN A 481 20.02 10.26 -2.73
C GLN A 481 21.25 10.02 -1.86
N ASN A 482 21.40 8.85 -1.25
CA ASN A 482 22.60 8.46 -0.51
C ASN A 482 23.83 8.53 -1.43
N ASP A 483 23.75 7.97 -2.64
CA ASP A 483 24.82 8.09 -3.65
C ASP A 483 25.09 9.55 -4.04
N LYS A 484 24.03 10.30 -4.37
CA LYS A 484 24.15 11.70 -4.76
C LYS A 484 24.76 12.56 -3.66
N LEU A 485 24.36 12.31 -2.40
CA LEU A 485 24.87 13.03 -1.24
C LEU A 485 26.37 12.75 -1.05
N THR A 486 26.75 11.48 -0.97
CA THR A 486 28.09 11.05 -0.59
C THR A 486 29.11 11.24 -1.73
N LEU A 487 28.72 10.92 -2.99
CA LEU A 487 29.67 10.87 -4.11
C LEU A 487 29.72 12.15 -4.94
N HIS A 488 28.67 13.01 -4.87
CA HIS A 488 28.56 14.17 -5.76
C HIS A 488 28.33 15.50 -5.03
N THR A 489 27.73 15.50 -3.82
CA THR A 489 27.42 16.74 -3.10
C THR A 489 28.43 17.03 -2.02
N ALA A 490 28.76 16.05 -1.19
CA ALA A 490 29.77 16.19 -0.14
C ALA A 490 31.19 16.25 -0.69
N ARG A 491 32.11 16.85 0.06
CA ARG A 491 33.47 17.10 -0.36
C ARG A 491 34.49 16.73 0.73
N GLY A 492 35.62 16.28 0.32
CA GLY A 492 36.83 15.90 1.03
C GLY A 492 36.77 15.79 2.56
N LYS A 493 36.67 16.93 3.25
CA LYS A 493 36.66 17.02 4.72
C LYS A 493 35.30 16.95 5.37
N ASP A 494 34.21 16.86 4.60
CA ASP A 494 32.88 16.62 5.16
C ASP A 494 32.86 15.26 5.84
N LEU A 495 32.15 15.15 6.97
CA LEU A 495 32.05 13.89 7.73
C LEU A 495 30.79 13.13 7.37
N TRP A 496 30.98 11.89 6.99
CA TRP A 496 29.93 10.92 6.69
C TRP A 496 29.68 10.01 7.90
N PHE A 497 28.41 9.67 8.12
CA PHE A 497 27.95 8.80 9.19
C PHE A 497 26.97 7.77 8.63
N HIS A 498 27.07 6.53 9.09
CA HIS A 498 26.14 5.46 8.77
C HIS A 498 26.11 4.40 9.87
N VAL A 499 24.94 3.82 10.13
CA VAL A 499 24.79 2.73 11.10
C VAL A 499 25.50 1.49 10.60
N GLN A 500 26.31 0.88 11.47
CA GLN A 500 27.10 -0.29 11.11
C GLN A 500 26.22 -1.53 10.89
N LYS A 501 26.40 -2.21 9.76
CA LYS A 501 25.74 -3.49 9.41
C LYS A 501 24.20 -3.47 9.48
N ALA A 502 23.58 -2.33 9.24
CA ALA A 502 22.13 -2.19 9.22
C ALA A 502 21.69 -1.25 8.11
N PRO A 503 20.50 -1.47 7.53
CA PRO A 503 19.89 -0.53 6.59
C PRO A 503 19.70 0.85 7.19
N GLY A 504 20.08 1.91 6.46
CA GLY A 504 19.96 3.28 6.93
C GLY A 504 20.32 4.32 5.85
N SER A 505 20.13 5.58 6.21
CA SER A 505 20.48 6.72 5.38
C SER A 505 21.93 7.14 5.56
N HIS A 506 22.55 7.65 4.50
CA HIS A 506 23.79 8.39 4.63
C HIS A 506 23.51 9.75 5.26
N CYS A 507 24.22 10.06 6.32
CA CYS A 507 24.17 11.35 7.00
C CYS A 507 25.51 12.05 6.82
N VAL A 508 25.51 13.29 6.36
CA VAL A 508 26.74 14.04 6.08
C VAL A 508 26.70 15.41 6.74
N VAL A 509 27.74 15.71 7.52
CA VAL A 509 27.98 17.06 8.06
C VAL A 509 28.84 17.86 7.09
N MET A 510 28.33 18.99 6.66
CA MET A 510 29.03 19.90 5.73
C MET A 510 30.01 20.74 6.50
N SER A 511 31.32 20.41 6.41
CA SER A 511 32.40 21.05 7.20
C SER A 511 32.68 22.51 6.80
N ARG A 512 32.39 22.83 5.52
CA ARG A 512 32.77 24.15 4.93
C ARG A 512 34.25 24.52 5.08
N GLY A 513 35.10 23.53 5.38
CA GLY A 513 36.55 23.72 5.60
C GLY A 513 36.90 23.95 7.07
N GLU A 514 35.94 24.00 7.97
CA GLU A 514 36.11 24.15 9.41
C GLU A 514 36.19 22.79 10.11
N ASP A 515 36.79 22.77 11.31
CA ASP A 515 36.79 21.57 12.15
C ASP A 515 35.42 21.39 12.78
N ILE A 516 34.86 20.16 12.67
CA ILE A 516 33.52 19.84 13.14
C ILE A 516 33.59 19.50 14.65
N PRO A 517 32.81 20.21 15.52
CA PRO A 517 32.78 19.96 16.96
C PRO A 517 32.21 18.57 17.30
N ASP A 518 32.62 18.03 18.45
CA ASP A 518 32.16 16.70 18.89
C ASP A 518 30.65 16.67 19.19
N THR A 519 30.05 17.78 19.62
CA THR A 519 28.60 17.95 19.77
C THR A 519 27.87 17.75 18.45
N THR A 520 28.35 18.37 17.35
CA THR A 520 27.82 18.20 16.00
C THR A 520 28.02 16.77 15.49
N LYS A 521 29.19 16.14 15.76
CA LYS A 521 29.43 14.74 15.39
C LYS A 521 28.45 13.80 16.10
N GLN A 522 28.17 14.05 17.38
CA GLN A 522 27.20 13.27 18.14
C GLN A 522 25.79 13.46 17.58
N GLU A 523 25.35 14.68 17.30
CA GLU A 523 24.03 14.96 16.71
C GLU A 523 23.87 14.28 15.34
N ALA A 524 24.91 14.28 14.51
CA ALA A 524 24.90 13.61 13.21
C ALA A 524 24.83 12.07 13.34
N ALA A 525 25.56 11.50 14.31
CA ALA A 525 25.51 10.08 14.57
C ALA A 525 24.13 9.65 15.10
N GLU A 526 23.52 10.44 15.99
CA GLU A 526 22.16 10.19 16.46
C GLU A 526 21.12 10.31 15.33
N LEU A 527 21.25 11.28 14.41
CA LEU A 527 20.43 11.38 13.21
C LEU A 527 20.59 10.17 12.29
N ALA A 528 21.81 9.64 12.12
CA ALA A 528 22.05 8.43 11.35
C ALA A 528 21.31 7.21 11.94
N VAL A 529 21.23 7.10 13.27
CA VAL A 529 20.44 6.05 13.95
C VAL A 529 18.95 6.28 13.74
N LEU A 530 18.44 7.51 13.90
CA LEU A 530 17.03 7.86 13.70
C LEU A 530 16.56 7.53 12.29
N HIS A 531 17.44 7.67 11.28
CA HIS A 531 17.17 7.34 9.88
C HIS A 531 17.70 5.96 9.47
N SER A 532 17.62 4.99 10.36
CA SER A 532 18.03 3.60 10.12
C SER A 532 17.01 2.59 10.65
N SER A 533 17.17 1.34 10.27
CA SER A 533 16.37 0.22 10.79
C SER A 533 16.60 -0.04 12.30
N GLN A 534 17.59 0.59 12.90
CA GLN A 534 17.89 0.53 14.33
C GLN A 534 17.36 1.74 15.11
N ASN A 535 16.42 2.48 14.53
CA ASN A 535 15.73 3.58 15.20
C ASN A 535 15.06 3.09 16.51
N GLY A 536 15.37 3.76 17.62
CA GLY A 536 14.94 3.33 18.96
C GLY A 536 15.88 2.36 19.67
N GLY A 537 16.97 1.91 19.02
CA GLY A 537 18.03 1.11 19.65
C GLY A 537 18.87 1.91 20.64
N ALA A 538 19.35 1.24 21.71
CA ALA A 538 20.32 1.81 22.65
C ALA A 538 21.75 1.38 22.27
N LYS A 539 22.71 2.31 22.36
CA LYS A 539 24.15 2.07 22.07
C LYS A 539 24.36 1.49 20.66
N VAL A 540 23.74 2.11 19.66
CA VAL A 540 23.87 1.70 18.27
C VAL A 540 25.24 2.12 17.74
N ALA A 541 25.93 1.20 17.04
CA ALA A 541 27.22 1.45 16.41
C ALA A 541 27.03 2.25 15.13
N VAL A 542 27.70 3.40 15.02
CA VAL A 542 27.69 4.28 13.85
C VAL A 542 29.13 4.48 13.40
N ASP A 543 29.40 4.16 12.15
CA ASP A 543 30.70 4.42 11.53
C ASP A 543 30.73 5.85 10.98
N THR A 544 31.85 6.53 11.18
CA THR A 544 32.12 7.88 10.68
C THR A 544 33.49 7.97 10.04
N THR A 545 33.56 8.64 8.92
CA THR A 545 34.82 8.92 8.20
C THR A 545 34.69 10.18 7.36
N GLU A 546 35.83 10.75 6.94
CA GLU A 546 35.84 11.85 5.97
C GLU A 546 35.40 11.31 4.58
N VAL A 547 34.61 12.08 3.84
CA VAL A 547 34.08 11.68 2.53
C VAL A 547 35.18 11.31 1.52
N LYS A 548 36.40 11.88 1.63
CA LYS A 548 37.55 11.47 0.80
C LYS A 548 37.93 9.99 0.91
N ASN A 549 37.58 9.35 2.00
CA ASN A 549 37.87 7.92 2.26
C ASN A 549 36.76 6.99 1.78
N ILE A 550 35.79 7.51 1.03
CA ILE A 550 34.60 6.75 0.56
C ILE A 550 34.64 6.66 -0.96
N TRP A 551 34.39 5.47 -1.47
CA TRP A 551 34.28 5.24 -2.91
C TRP A 551 33.21 4.20 -3.23
N LYS A 552 32.84 4.13 -4.49
CA LYS A 552 31.89 3.15 -4.99
C LYS A 552 32.61 2.11 -5.86
N ALA A 553 32.42 0.83 -5.56
CA ALA A 553 32.96 -0.24 -6.40
C ALA A 553 32.23 -0.28 -7.75
N ASN A 554 32.94 -0.69 -8.80
CA ASN A 554 32.36 -0.84 -10.12
C ASN A 554 31.20 -1.86 -10.07
N GLY A 555 30.01 -1.45 -10.54
CA GLY A 555 28.81 -2.30 -10.54
C GLY A 555 28.10 -2.41 -9.20
N ALA A 556 28.53 -1.70 -8.16
CA ALA A 556 27.82 -1.67 -6.88
C ALA A 556 26.41 -1.05 -7.02
N LYS A 557 25.47 -1.61 -6.25
CA LYS A 557 24.09 -1.14 -6.21
C LYS A 557 23.98 0.30 -5.66
N PRO A 558 22.90 1.06 -5.97
CA PRO A 558 22.66 2.36 -5.36
C PRO A 558 22.73 2.30 -3.82
N GLY A 559 23.26 3.33 -3.19
CA GLY A 559 23.41 3.43 -1.74
C GLY A 559 24.58 2.62 -1.15
N MET A 560 25.19 1.71 -1.91
CA MET A 560 26.30 0.88 -1.43
C MET A 560 27.64 1.54 -1.72
N VAL A 561 28.40 1.81 -0.67
CA VAL A 561 29.73 2.42 -0.72
C VAL A 561 30.74 1.58 0.06
N LEU A 562 32.01 1.70 -0.30
CA LEU A 562 33.15 1.18 0.47
C LEU A 562 33.87 2.36 1.12
N TYR A 563 34.38 2.14 2.32
CA TYR A 563 35.13 3.17 3.06
C TYR A 563 36.25 2.54 3.89
N GLU A 564 37.27 3.33 4.11
CA GLU A 564 38.42 2.99 4.94
C GLU A 564 38.70 4.12 5.95
N VAL A 565 39.61 3.88 6.88
CA VAL A 565 40.04 4.91 7.87
C VAL A 565 38.84 5.52 8.62
N TYR A 566 37.99 4.68 9.19
CA TYR A 566 36.79 5.09 9.90
C TYR A 566 36.93 4.94 11.43
N THR A 567 36.06 5.62 12.16
CA THR A 567 35.89 5.47 13.60
C THR A 567 34.46 5.04 13.87
N THR A 568 34.28 4.08 14.80
CA THR A 568 32.94 3.67 15.23
C THR A 568 32.59 4.34 16.54
N VAL A 569 31.45 5.03 16.59
CA VAL A 569 30.89 5.65 17.79
C VAL A 569 29.60 4.92 18.19
N TYR A 570 29.35 4.85 19.49
CA TYR A 570 28.13 4.20 20.03
C TYR A 570 27.21 5.28 20.57
N VAL A 571 26.03 5.42 19.97
CA VAL A 571 25.07 6.46 20.33
C VAL A 571 23.70 5.89 20.66
N THR A 572 22.99 6.59 21.53
CA THR A 572 21.55 6.39 21.78
C THR A 572 20.85 7.68 21.38
N PRO A 573 19.93 7.68 20.40
CA PRO A 573 19.28 8.90 19.94
C PRO A 573 18.46 9.54 21.07
N ARG A 574 18.58 10.86 21.20
CA ARG A 574 17.77 11.64 22.14
C ARG A 574 16.38 11.83 21.59
N GLU A 575 15.38 11.74 22.45
CA GLU A 575 13.99 11.98 22.10
C GLU A 575 13.78 13.45 21.65
N GLY A 576 13.05 13.65 20.54
CA GLY A 576 12.78 14.97 19.98
C GLY A 576 13.96 15.67 19.29
N LEU A 577 15.12 15.02 19.12
CA LEU A 577 16.30 15.60 18.48
C LEU A 577 16.03 16.03 17.04
N GLU A 578 15.34 15.18 16.28
CA GLU A 578 15.02 15.46 14.88
C GLU A 578 14.22 16.75 14.71
N GLU A 579 13.21 16.96 15.55
CA GLU A 579 12.37 18.15 15.52
C GLU A 579 13.16 19.42 15.91
N LYS A 580 14.06 19.29 16.89
CA LYS A 580 14.92 20.38 17.34
C LYS A 580 15.91 20.85 16.29
N LEU A 581 16.49 19.93 15.53
CA LEU A 581 17.54 20.23 14.53
C LEU A 581 16.97 20.53 13.13
N LYS A 582 15.68 20.26 12.90
CA LYS A 582 15.05 20.42 11.58
C LYS A 582 15.10 21.90 11.15
N LYS A 583 15.75 22.15 10.03
CA LYS A 583 15.77 23.48 9.43
C LYS A 583 14.37 23.81 8.90
N LYS A 584 13.78 24.90 9.40
CA LYS A 584 12.49 25.41 8.96
C LYS A 584 12.51 25.94 7.53
#